data_749fb36899934c911413d0955add66dd
#
_entry.id   749fb36899934c911413d0955add66dd
#
_cell.length_a   1.000
_cell.length_b   1.000
_cell.length_c   1.000
_cell.angle_alpha   90.00
_cell.angle_beta   90.00
_cell.angle_gamma   90.00
#
_symmetry.space_group_name_H-M   'P 1'
#
loop_
_entity.id
_entity.type
_entity.pdbx_description
1 polymer ?
#
loop_
_entity_poly.entity_id
_entity_poly.type
_entity_poly.pdbx_seq_one_letter_code
_entity_poly.pdbx_strand_id
1 'polypeptide(L)'
;MRNNRVKSAQKAVLVIGAGIGGIKAGLELAESGIQVYLCDRRPYIGGTLSQLDEWFPDDHCGFCQVLPYSMEADEQYCLRWGLSHPSIEQLLLTEVEKVEGEAGDFSVTLSTQPSGVIPERCTGCGACEPVCPVEVDSEFEEGLSQRKAIYPRHPLGSADNTYIIDYQHCTLCGACVEQCPTAAIELSSEPERRIISVGAIVAATGFEEFDARPTTQFGYRRFPNVVTSTEVERLLSPNGPTLGELKRPSDGQVPRSVAFLQCVGSRTSENDYCSSACCLYAL
;
A
#
# COMPACT_ATOMS: atom_id res chain seq x y z
N MET A 1 -22.57 -21.30 -43.42
CA MET A 1 -23.20 -20.35 -42.48
C MET A 1 -22.22 -20.07 -41.37
N ARG A 2 -21.52 -18.93 -41.43
CA ARG A 2 -20.60 -18.51 -40.34
C ARG A 2 -21.43 -17.85 -39.24
N ASN A 3 -21.47 -18.50 -38.08
CA ASN A 3 -22.09 -17.95 -36.87
C ASN A 3 -21.31 -16.70 -36.47
N ASN A 4 -21.85 -15.53 -36.80
CA ASN A 4 -21.44 -14.26 -36.24
C ASN A 4 -21.99 -14.21 -34.79
N ARG A 5 -21.29 -14.85 -33.85
CA ARG A 5 -21.47 -14.48 -32.44
C ARG A 5 -20.97 -13.05 -32.31
N VAL A 6 -21.91 -12.12 -32.17
CA VAL A 6 -21.61 -10.78 -31.65
C VAL A 6 -20.86 -11.01 -30.34
N LYS A 7 -19.56 -10.67 -30.30
CA LYS A 7 -18.81 -10.60 -29.03
C LYS A 7 -19.55 -9.56 -28.21
N SER A 8 -20.30 -10.00 -27.19
CA SER A 8 -20.76 -9.09 -26.15
C SER A 8 -19.53 -8.34 -25.63
N ALA A 9 -19.58 -7.02 -25.57
CA ALA A 9 -18.48 -6.22 -25.04
C ALA A 9 -18.12 -6.81 -23.67
N GLN A 10 -16.87 -7.25 -23.53
CA GLN A 10 -16.39 -7.88 -22.31
C GLN A 10 -16.43 -6.80 -21.22
N LYS A 11 -17.24 -7.03 -20.17
CA LYS A 11 -17.36 -6.06 -19.08
C LYS A 11 -16.04 -5.97 -18.32
N ALA A 12 -15.75 -4.78 -17.81
CA ALA A 12 -14.60 -4.53 -16.95
C ALA A 12 -14.62 -5.39 -15.68
N VAL A 13 -13.49 -5.53 -15.03
CA VAL A 13 -13.33 -6.17 -13.71
C VAL A 13 -12.86 -5.15 -12.71
N LEU A 14 -13.46 -5.15 -11.52
CA LEU A 14 -12.97 -4.40 -10.37
C LEU A 14 -12.06 -5.30 -9.54
N VAL A 15 -10.84 -4.83 -9.25
CA VAL A 15 -9.91 -5.47 -8.31
C VAL A 15 -9.80 -4.58 -7.08
N ILE A 16 -10.17 -5.11 -5.92
CA ILE A 16 -10.16 -4.39 -4.63
C ILE A 16 -8.90 -4.77 -3.87
N GLY A 17 -8.02 -3.79 -3.69
CA GLY A 17 -6.71 -3.91 -3.07
C GLY A 17 -5.59 -3.92 -4.11
N ALA A 18 -4.69 -2.92 -4.03
CA ALA A 18 -3.50 -2.80 -4.88
C ALA A 18 -2.24 -3.34 -4.19
N GLY A 19 -2.40 -4.37 -3.35
CA GLY A 19 -1.30 -5.21 -2.87
C GLY A 19 -0.86 -6.22 -3.93
N ILE A 20 0.06 -7.12 -3.59
CA ILE A 20 0.67 -8.10 -4.50
C ILE A 20 -0.37 -8.93 -5.26
N GLY A 21 -1.39 -9.43 -4.57
CA GLY A 21 -2.45 -10.26 -5.18
C GLY A 21 -3.30 -9.47 -6.17
N GLY A 22 -3.66 -8.23 -5.84
CA GLY A 22 -4.45 -7.37 -6.71
C GLY A 22 -3.66 -6.89 -7.93
N ILE A 23 -2.39 -6.52 -7.75
CA ILE A 23 -1.50 -6.14 -8.85
C ILE A 23 -1.37 -7.31 -9.85
N LYS A 24 -1.07 -8.52 -9.36
CA LYS A 24 -0.93 -9.69 -10.22
C LYS A 24 -2.22 -10.02 -10.94
N ALA A 25 -3.36 -10.04 -10.24
CA ALA A 25 -4.66 -10.29 -10.85
C ALA A 25 -5.01 -9.22 -11.90
N GLY A 26 -4.75 -7.95 -11.60
CA GLY A 26 -5.00 -6.83 -12.52
C GLY A 26 -4.19 -6.95 -13.80
N LEU A 27 -2.90 -7.29 -13.71
CA LEU A 27 -2.02 -7.48 -14.86
C LEU A 27 -2.48 -8.65 -15.75
N GLU A 28 -2.74 -9.83 -15.18
CA GLU A 28 -3.19 -10.99 -15.92
C GLU A 28 -4.52 -10.75 -16.68
N LEU A 29 -5.44 -10.03 -16.03
CA LEU A 29 -6.69 -9.63 -16.65
C LEU A 29 -6.47 -8.64 -17.80
N ALA A 30 -5.62 -7.64 -17.59
CA ALA A 30 -5.31 -6.61 -18.59
C ALA A 30 -4.59 -7.20 -19.80
N GLU A 31 -3.62 -8.10 -19.61
CA GLU A 31 -2.94 -8.85 -20.67
C GLU A 31 -3.91 -9.74 -21.46
N SER A 32 -4.98 -10.21 -20.81
CA SER A 32 -6.08 -10.93 -21.46
C SER A 32 -7.06 -10.01 -22.22
N GLY A 33 -6.78 -8.70 -22.27
CA GLY A 33 -7.60 -7.70 -22.96
C GLY A 33 -8.83 -7.24 -22.18
N ILE A 34 -8.87 -7.45 -20.88
CA ILE A 34 -9.97 -7.03 -20.01
C ILE A 34 -9.63 -5.66 -19.40
N GLN A 35 -10.60 -4.73 -19.42
CA GLN A 35 -10.48 -3.48 -18.67
C GLN A 35 -10.53 -3.73 -17.17
N VAL A 36 -9.60 -3.19 -16.42
CA VAL A 36 -9.45 -3.37 -14.99
C VAL A 36 -9.56 -2.02 -14.27
N TYR A 37 -10.39 -1.96 -13.24
CA TYR A 37 -10.37 -0.92 -12.23
C TYR A 37 -9.64 -1.49 -11.01
N LEU A 38 -8.44 -0.99 -10.72
CA LEU A 38 -7.64 -1.39 -9.56
C LEU A 38 -7.80 -0.35 -8.47
N CYS A 39 -8.58 -0.63 -7.42
CA CYS A 39 -8.82 0.33 -6.35
C CYS A 39 -8.10 -0.04 -5.06
N ASP A 40 -7.61 0.99 -4.35
CA ASP A 40 -7.04 0.87 -3.01
C ASP A 40 -7.36 2.11 -2.18
N ARG A 41 -7.62 1.92 -0.89
CA ARG A 41 -7.83 3.01 0.07
C ARG A 41 -6.56 3.80 0.37
N ARG A 42 -5.38 3.17 0.17
CA ARG A 42 -4.08 3.82 0.33
C ARG A 42 -3.77 4.72 -0.87
N PRO A 43 -2.93 5.74 -0.67
CA PRO A 43 -2.51 6.63 -1.77
C PRO A 43 -1.46 6.01 -2.70
N TYR A 44 -0.95 4.82 -2.36
CA TYR A 44 0.10 4.11 -3.09
C TYR A 44 -0.26 2.64 -3.32
N ILE A 45 0.41 2.04 -4.27
CA ILE A 45 0.33 0.62 -4.60
C ILE A 45 1.40 -0.18 -3.86
N GLY A 46 1.18 -1.50 -3.74
CA GLY A 46 2.15 -2.45 -3.18
C GLY A 46 1.69 -3.11 -1.88
N GLY A 47 0.75 -2.49 -1.18
CA GLY A 47 0.23 -3.04 0.07
C GLY A 47 1.35 -3.25 1.11
N THR A 48 1.23 -4.28 1.92
CA THR A 48 2.21 -4.64 2.96
C THR A 48 3.58 -5.02 2.35
N LEU A 49 3.60 -5.57 1.13
CA LEU A 49 4.87 -5.91 0.49
C LEU A 49 5.80 -4.70 0.32
N SER A 50 5.25 -3.49 0.16
CA SER A 50 6.05 -2.28 0.04
C SER A 50 6.75 -1.87 1.36
N GLN A 51 6.35 -2.45 2.49
CA GLN A 51 6.93 -2.21 3.80
C GLN A 51 8.06 -3.20 4.13
N LEU A 52 8.13 -4.34 3.43
CA LEU A 52 9.18 -5.34 3.60
C LEU A 52 10.46 -4.88 2.93
N ASP A 53 11.60 -5.17 3.54
CA ASP A 53 12.92 -4.81 3.01
C ASP A 53 13.34 -5.81 1.93
N GLU A 54 13.48 -7.06 2.32
CA GLU A 54 13.91 -8.14 1.45
C GLU A 54 12.86 -9.26 1.41
N TRP A 55 12.77 -9.93 0.29
CA TRP A 55 11.86 -11.05 0.10
C TRP A 55 12.58 -12.36 0.38
N PHE A 56 12.10 -13.10 1.38
CA PHE A 56 12.59 -14.47 1.62
C PHE A 56 12.17 -15.39 0.45
N PRO A 57 13.08 -16.24 -0.12
CA PRO A 57 14.46 -16.52 0.33
C PRO A 57 15.56 -15.83 -0.52
N ASP A 58 15.24 -14.89 -1.37
CA ASP A 58 16.10 -14.49 -2.49
C ASP A 58 16.75 -13.10 -2.36
N ASP A 59 16.64 -12.44 -1.21
CA ASP A 59 17.21 -11.11 -0.91
C ASP A 59 16.89 -10.02 -1.97
N HIS A 60 15.71 -10.10 -2.59
CA HIS A 60 15.28 -9.18 -3.63
C HIS A 60 13.97 -8.48 -3.25
N CYS A 61 13.75 -7.32 -3.82
CA CYS A 61 12.48 -6.62 -3.75
C CYS A 61 11.35 -7.54 -4.27
N GLY A 62 10.35 -7.84 -3.41
CA GLY A 62 9.25 -8.76 -3.73
C GLY A 62 8.43 -8.41 -4.97
N PHE A 63 8.49 -7.17 -5.44
CA PHE A 63 7.82 -6.76 -6.67
C PHE A 63 8.40 -7.36 -7.94
N CYS A 64 9.68 -7.74 -7.95
CA CYS A 64 10.34 -8.31 -9.13
C CYS A 64 10.04 -9.80 -9.31
N GLN A 65 9.69 -10.51 -8.22
CA GLN A 65 9.57 -11.97 -8.24
C GLN A 65 8.17 -12.49 -8.58
N VAL A 66 7.17 -11.64 -8.57
CA VAL A 66 5.77 -12.03 -8.79
C VAL A 66 5.43 -12.25 -10.26
N LEU A 67 6.33 -11.88 -11.16
CA LEU A 67 6.15 -12.15 -12.58
C LEU A 67 6.54 -13.60 -12.92
N PRO A 68 5.80 -14.25 -13.84
CA PRO A 68 6.27 -15.50 -14.39
C PRO A 68 7.66 -15.27 -15.00
N TYR A 69 8.58 -16.14 -14.65
CA TYR A 69 9.94 -16.15 -15.13
C TYR A 69 9.92 -16.13 -16.67
N SER A 70 10.17 -14.98 -17.28
CA SER A 70 10.49 -14.97 -18.69
C SER A 70 11.93 -15.50 -18.78
N MET A 71 12.12 -16.54 -19.59
CA MET A 71 13.42 -17.22 -19.73
C MET A 71 14.49 -16.35 -20.43
N GLU A 72 14.18 -15.10 -20.73
CA GLU A 72 15.11 -14.12 -21.29
C GLU A 72 15.50 -13.14 -20.17
N ALA A 73 16.73 -13.33 -19.69
CA ALA A 73 17.30 -12.66 -18.52
C ALA A 73 17.42 -11.12 -18.61
N ASP A 74 17.03 -10.50 -19.70
CA ASP A 74 17.17 -9.07 -19.97
C ASP A 74 15.89 -8.25 -19.72
N GLU A 75 14.77 -8.89 -19.43
CA GLU A 75 13.51 -8.21 -19.15
C GLU A 75 13.04 -8.46 -17.70
N GLN A 76 13.76 -7.93 -16.74
CA GLN A 76 13.24 -7.80 -15.37
C GLN A 76 12.12 -6.75 -15.37
N TYR A 77 10.92 -7.22 -15.59
CA TYR A 77 9.72 -6.40 -15.60
C TYR A 77 9.31 -6.08 -14.16
N CYS A 78 9.58 -4.87 -13.70
CA CYS A 78 9.09 -4.42 -12.41
C CYS A 78 7.56 -4.32 -12.46
N LEU A 79 6.84 -4.96 -11.54
CA LEU A 79 5.36 -4.90 -11.44
C LEU A 79 4.83 -3.46 -11.40
N ARG A 80 5.60 -2.52 -10.87
CA ARG A 80 5.25 -1.09 -10.88
C ARG A 80 5.11 -0.54 -12.31
N TRP A 81 5.93 -1.00 -13.25
CA TRP A 81 5.87 -0.58 -14.66
C TRP A 81 4.67 -1.20 -15.38
N GLY A 82 4.31 -2.45 -15.04
CA GLY A 82 3.16 -3.13 -15.63
C GLY A 82 1.83 -2.45 -15.33
N LEU A 83 1.75 -1.70 -14.25
CA LEU A 83 0.54 -0.93 -13.91
C LEU A 83 0.32 0.30 -14.81
N SER A 84 1.28 0.66 -15.66
CA SER A 84 1.09 1.61 -16.77
C SER A 84 0.34 1.00 -17.96
N HIS A 85 -0.17 -0.24 -17.82
CA HIS A 85 -0.94 -0.90 -18.88
C HIS A 85 -2.23 -0.11 -19.22
N PRO A 86 -2.51 0.16 -20.51
CA PRO A 86 -3.64 1.03 -20.90
C PRO A 86 -5.02 0.51 -20.49
N SER A 87 -5.13 -0.80 -20.20
CA SER A 87 -6.35 -1.43 -19.70
C SER A 87 -6.44 -1.45 -18.17
N ILE A 88 -5.54 -0.79 -17.43
CA ILE A 88 -5.61 -0.68 -15.97
C ILE A 88 -5.83 0.78 -15.59
N GLU A 89 -6.98 1.05 -14.98
CA GLU A 89 -7.26 2.33 -14.32
C GLU A 89 -7.02 2.18 -12.82
N GLN A 90 -6.01 2.90 -12.30
CA GLN A 90 -5.68 2.91 -10.88
C GLN A 90 -6.57 3.92 -10.16
N LEU A 91 -7.31 3.46 -9.17
CA LEU A 91 -8.21 4.24 -8.32
C LEU A 91 -7.68 4.20 -6.88
N LEU A 92 -6.69 5.03 -6.59
CA LEU A 92 -6.09 5.14 -5.26
C LEU A 92 -6.90 6.11 -4.39
N LEU A 93 -6.71 6.08 -3.06
CA LEU A 93 -7.54 6.79 -2.09
C LEU A 93 -9.03 6.44 -2.24
N THR A 94 -9.35 5.25 -2.78
CA THR A 94 -10.70 4.88 -3.20
C THR A 94 -11.20 3.67 -2.44
N GLU A 95 -12.39 3.79 -1.90
CA GLU A 95 -13.09 2.71 -1.20
C GLU A 95 -14.39 2.33 -1.93
N VAL A 96 -14.78 1.07 -1.78
CA VAL A 96 -16.07 0.57 -2.24
C VAL A 96 -17.12 0.87 -1.17
N GLU A 97 -18.06 1.80 -1.47
CA GLU A 97 -19.16 2.12 -0.56
C GLU A 97 -20.32 1.12 -0.71
N LYS A 98 -20.60 0.68 -1.93
CA LYS A 98 -21.78 -0.16 -2.21
C LYS A 98 -21.56 -1.04 -3.43
N VAL A 99 -22.08 -2.27 -3.37
CA VAL A 99 -22.16 -3.21 -4.50
C VAL A 99 -23.61 -3.64 -4.67
N GLU A 100 -24.14 -3.55 -5.88
CA GLU A 100 -25.48 -4.00 -6.27
C GLU A 100 -25.38 -4.85 -7.54
N GLY A 101 -26.43 -5.64 -7.80
CA GLY A 101 -26.51 -6.50 -8.99
C GLY A 101 -26.07 -7.93 -8.73
N GLU A 102 -25.72 -8.64 -9.80
CA GLU A 102 -25.35 -10.06 -9.78
C GLU A 102 -24.12 -10.36 -10.65
N ALA A 103 -23.62 -11.57 -10.58
CA ALA A 103 -22.46 -12.00 -11.37
C ALA A 103 -22.69 -11.74 -12.87
N GLY A 104 -21.79 -11.02 -13.49
CA GLY A 104 -21.88 -10.53 -14.86
C GLY A 104 -22.44 -9.12 -15.00
N ASP A 105 -23.05 -8.53 -13.95
CA ASP A 105 -23.67 -7.19 -14.00
C ASP A 105 -23.71 -6.50 -12.64
N PHE A 106 -22.55 -6.18 -12.09
CA PHE A 106 -22.43 -5.42 -10.86
C PHE A 106 -22.42 -3.91 -11.14
N SER A 107 -23.14 -3.17 -10.31
CA SER A 107 -23.05 -1.72 -10.17
C SER A 107 -22.33 -1.41 -8.87
N VAL A 108 -21.19 -0.74 -8.94
CA VAL A 108 -20.34 -0.47 -7.78
C VAL A 108 -20.21 1.02 -7.57
N THR A 109 -20.56 1.49 -6.37
CA THR A 109 -20.33 2.88 -5.94
C THR A 109 -18.99 2.96 -5.25
N LEU A 110 -18.12 3.80 -5.80
CA LEU A 110 -16.78 4.11 -5.28
C LEU A 110 -16.78 5.51 -4.67
N SER A 111 -16.03 5.67 -3.59
CA SER A 111 -15.74 6.95 -2.94
C SER A 111 -14.25 7.19 -2.95
N THR A 112 -13.79 8.25 -3.63
CA THR A 112 -12.38 8.64 -3.71
C THR A 112 -12.13 9.83 -2.80
N GLN A 113 -11.25 9.69 -1.84
CA GLN A 113 -10.83 10.79 -0.97
C GLN A 113 -9.95 11.77 -1.73
N PRO A 114 -10.07 13.07 -1.47
CA PRO A 114 -9.24 14.07 -2.13
C PRO A 114 -7.77 13.91 -1.72
N SER A 115 -6.86 14.08 -2.68
CA SER A 115 -5.43 14.13 -2.39
C SER A 115 -5.00 15.47 -1.78
N GLY A 116 -5.79 16.53 -2.00
CA GLY A 116 -5.45 17.92 -1.65
C GLY A 116 -4.31 18.51 -2.48
N VAL A 117 -3.80 17.75 -3.46
CA VAL A 117 -2.73 18.17 -4.35
C VAL A 117 -3.10 17.80 -5.78
N ILE A 118 -2.95 18.75 -6.71
CA ILE A 118 -3.18 18.54 -8.14
C ILE A 118 -1.92 17.90 -8.74
N PRO A 119 -1.98 16.61 -9.17
CA PRO A 119 -0.79 15.87 -9.60
C PRO A 119 -0.08 16.56 -10.78
N GLU A 120 -0.82 17.08 -11.75
CA GLU A 120 -0.29 17.71 -12.97
C GLU A 120 0.49 19.00 -12.70
N ARG A 121 0.29 19.61 -11.52
CA ARG A 121 0.99 20.82 -11.08
C ARG A 121 2.10 20.52 -10.07
N CYS A 122 2.02 19.39 -9.40
CA CYS A 122 2.99 19.01 -8.37
C CYS A 122 4.31 18.55 -8.99
N THR A 123 5.40 19.23 -8.68
CA THR A 123 6.75 18.86 -9.15
C THR A 123 7.50 17.97 -8.17
N GLY A 124 6.89 17.60 -7.03
CA GLY A 124 7.57 16.83 -6.00
C GLY A 124 8.72 17.55 -5.30
N CYS A 125 8.74 18.89 -5.33
CA CYS A 125 9.87 19.68 -4.82
C CYS A 125 10.05 19.66 -3.29
N GLY A 126 9.05 19.15 -2.54
CA GLY A 126 9.11 19.02 -1.10
C GLY A 126 8.94 20.30 -0.29
N ALA A 127 8.76 21.48 -0.91
CA ALA A 127 8.68 22.76 -0.21
C ALA A 127 7.51 22.87 0.78
N CYS A 128 6.45 22.10 0.57
CA CYS A 128 5.25 22.10 1.41
C CYS A 128 5.41 21.36 2.75
N GLU A 129 6.29 20.37 2.81
CA GLU A 129 6.44 19.49 3.97
C GLU A 129 7.07 20.19 5.17
N PRO A 130 8.23 20.89 5.06
CA PRO A 130 8.88 21.54 6.21
C PRO A 130 8.04 22.62 6.88
N VAL A 131 7.12 23.25 6.15
CA VAL A 131 6.27 24.34 6.67
C VAL A 131 4.99 23.83 7.33
N CYS A 132 4.69 22.54 7.22
CA CYS A 132 3.54 21.95 7.88
C CYS A 132 3.79 21.85 9.40
N PRO A 133 2.93 22.47 10.25
CA PRO A 133 3.10 22.44 11.68
C PRO A 133 2.67 21.11 12.32
N VAL A 134 1.95 20.27 11.58
CA VAL A 134 1.38 19.02 12.10
C VAL A 134 2.36 17.88 11.87
N GLU A 135 2.63 17.13 12.95
CA GLU A 135 3.38 15.87 12.94
C GLU A 135 2.50 14.75 13.49
N VAL A 136 2.53 13.63 12.82
CA VAL A 136 1.79 12.41 13.18
C VAL A 136 2.68 11.20 12.99
N ASP A 137 2.36 10.11 13.66
CA ASP A 137 3.06 8.85 13.46
C ASP A 137 2.87 8.37 12.00
N SER A 138 3.95 7.91 11.39
CA SER A 138 3.92 7.36 10.03
C SER A 138 3.35 5.95 10.05
N GLU A 139 2.19 5.75 9.43
CA GLU A 139 1.57 4.43 9.30
C GLU A 139 2.42 3.49 8.43
N PHE A 140 3.14 4.04 7.44
CA PHE A 140 4.04 3.25 6.60
C PHE A 140 5.22 2.71 7.39
N GLU A 141 5.70 3.47 8.37
CA GLU A 141 6.80 3.08 9.26
C GLU A 141 6.30 2.44 10.58
N GLU A 142 5.05 1.97 10.63
CA GLU A 142 4.43 1.33 11.80
C GLU A 142 4.51 2.19 13.08
N GLY A 143 4.57 3.52 12.93
CA GLY A 143 4.72 4.47 14.03
C GLY A 143 6.15 4.60 14.59
N LEU A 144 7.15 4.04 13.92
CA LEU A 144 8.55 4.15 14.32
C LEU A 144 9.17 5.52 13.99
N SER A 145 8.54 6.27 13.11
CA SER A 145 8.90 7.65 12.78
C SER A 145 7.66 8.52 12.66
N GLN A 146 7.87 9.84 12.57
CA GLN A 146 6.79 10.78 12.33
C GLN A 146 6.83 11.30 10.90
N ARG A 147 5.67 11.70 10.38
CA ARG A 147 5.49 12.41 9.12
C ARG A 147 4.65 13.66 9.32
N LYS A 148 4.71 14.55 8.34
CA LYS A 148 3.81 15.71 8.30
C LYS A 148 2.41 15.32 7.81
N ALA A 149 1.41 16.18 8.06
CA ALA A 149 0.08 16.00 7.49
C ALA A 149 0.06 16.19 5.96
N ILE A 150 1.05 16.88 5.38
CA ILE A 150 1.34 16.84 3.94
C ILE A 150 2.66 16.09 3.73
N TYR A 151 2.63 15.04 2.92
CA TYR A 151 3.74 14.09 2.80
C TYR A 151 3.82 13.47 1.41
N PRO A 152 4.96 12.87 1.01
CA PRO A 152 5.09 12.19 -0.27
C PRO A 152 4.06 11.09 -0.44
N ARG A 153 3.36 11.08 -1.58
CA ARG A 153 2.32 10.09 -1.88
C ARG A 153 2.83 8.65 -1.82
N HIS A 154 4.05 8.44 -2.30
CA HIS A 154 4.68 7.13 -2.28
C HIS A 154 5.91 7.13 -1.37
N PRO A 155 5.89 6.42 -0.24
CA PRO A 155 6.96 6.50 0.76
C PRO A 155 8.32 5.99 0.25
N LEU A 156 8.34 5.08 -0.72
CA LEU A 156 9.57 4.56 -1.34
C LEU A 156 10.02 5.36 -2.57
N GLY A 157 9.39 6.50 -2.84
CA GLY A 157 9.57 7.23 -4.09
C GLY A 157 8.95 6.50 -5.29
N SER A 158 8.51 7.24 -6.27
CA SER A 158 7.99 6.71 -7.54
C SER A 158 8.34 7.71 -8.64
N ALA A 159 8.10 7.34 -9.90
CA ALA A 159 8.16 8.29 -11.01
C ALA A 159 7.16 9.45 -10.82
N ASP A 160 6.13 9.24 -10.01
CA ASP A 160 5.14 10.22 -9.58
C ASP A 160 5.46 10.67 -8.14
N ASN A 161 6.39 11.60 -7.98
CA ASN A 161 6.79 12.17 -6.69
C ASN A 161 5.79 13.20 -6.15
N THR A 162 4.49 13.03 -6.38
CA THR A 162 3.49 13.94 -5.86
C THR A 162 3.33 13.84 -4.35
N TYR A 163 2.82 14.90 -3.75
CA TYR A 163 2.45 14.96 -2.34
C TYR A 163 0.96 14.71 -2.15
N ILE A 164 0.56 14.38 -0.95
CA ILE A 164 -0.84 14.27 -0.53
C ILE A 164 -1.04 14.89 0.84
N ILE A 165 -2.30 15.21 1.16
CA ILE A 165 -2.72 15.74 2.45
C ILE A 165 -3.51 14.68 3.21
N ASP A 166 -3.10 14.41 4.43
CA ASP A 166 -3.86 13.65 5.41
C ASP A 166 -4.92 14.56 6.06
N TYR A 167 -6.13 14.53 5.52
CA TYR A 167 -7.22 15.36 6.01
C TYR A 167 -7.73 14.98 7.41
N GLN A 168 -7.38 13.79 7.92
CA GLN A 168 -7.74 13.41 9.29
C GLN A 168 -6.95 14.22 10.33
N HIS A 169 -5.73 14.63 9.98
CA HIS A 169 -4.84 15.36 10.89
C HIS A 169 -4.57 16.81 10.45
N CYS A 170 -4.85 17.15 9.20
CA CYS A 170 -4.61 18.49 8.65
C CYS A 170 -5.46 19.54 9.35
N THR A 171 -4.81 20.59 9.87
CA THR A 171 -5.49 21.73 10.52
C THR A 171 -5.97 22.82 9.56
N LEU A 172 -5.81 22.61 8.24
CA LEU A 172 -6.19 23.54 7.19
C LEU A 172 -5.55 24.94 7.33
N CYS A 173 -4.35 25.04 7.92
CA CYS A 173 -3.69 26.29 8.22
C CYS A 173 -3.21 27.10 7.00
N GLY A 174 -3.13 26.49 5.81
CA GLY A 174 -2.76 27.14 4.56
C GLY A 174 -1.25 27.32 4.31
N ALA A 175 -0.37 27.05 5.29
CA ALA A 175 1.07 27.29 5.13
C ALA A 175 1.69 26.56 3.91
N CYS A 176 1.26 25.34 3.63
CA CYS A 176 1.70 24.57 2.46
C CYS A 176 1.22 25.19 1.14
N VAL A 177 0.03 25.81 1.11
CA VAL A 177 -0.51 26.49 -0.07
C VAL A 177 0.35 27.69 -0.41
N GLU A 178 0.66 28.53 0.58
CA GLU A 178 1.49 29.73 0.40
C GLU A 178 2.92 29.38 -0.07
N GLN A 179 3.44 28.26 0.37
CA GLN A 179 4.79 27.81 0.06
C GLN A 179 4.89 27.07 -1.29
N CYS A 180 3.78 26.64 -1.89
CA CYS A 180 3.79 25.87 -3.12
C CYS A 180 4.12 26.72 -4.34
N PRO A 181 5.30 26.54 -5.01
CA PRO A 181 5.71 27.41 -6.11
C PRO A 181 4.87 27.23 -7.39
N THR A 182 4.15 26.11 -7.51
CA THR A 182 3.33 25.77 -8.68
C THR A 182 1.84 25.86 -8.41
N ALA A 183 1.43 26.34 -7.23
CA ALA A 183 0.03 26.39 -6.81
C ALA A 183 -0.71 25.05 -7.01
N ALA A 184 -0.06 23.96 -6.64
CA ALA A 184 -0.59 22.61 -6.79
C ALA A 184 -1.49 22.17 -5.62
N ILE A 185 -1.64 22.97 -4.56
CA ILE A 185 -2.33 22.55 -3.33
C ILE A 185 -3.71 23.19 -3.23
N GLU A 186 -4.74 22.35 -3.05
CA GLU A 186 -6.14 22.74 -2.88
C GLU A 186 -6.72 22.13 -1.60
N LEU A 187 -6.85 22.92 -0.53
CA LEU A 187 -7.34 22.44 0.77
C LEU A 187 -8.85 22.19 0.85
N SER A 188 -9.62 22.68 -0.11
CA SER A 188 -11.09 22.58 -0.11
C SER A 188 -11.64 21.45 -0.94
N SER A 189 -10.82 20.47 -1.31
CA SER A 189 -11.26 19.33 -2.13
C SER A 189 -12.24 18.44 -1.37
N GLU A 190 -13.34 18.06 -2.04
CA GLU A 190 -14.38 17.20 -1.49
C GLU A 190 -14.20 15.76 -2.02
N PRO A 191 -14.63 14.71 -1.28
CA PRO A 191 -14.63 13.34 -1.78
C PRO A 191 -15.50 13.21 -3.04
N GLU A 192 -14.98 12.47 -4.03
CA GLU A 192 -15.68 12.19 -5.27
C GLU A 192 -16.37 10.83 -5.21
N ARG A 193 -17.64 10.78 -5.63
CA ARG A 193 -18.39 9.54 -5.81
C ARG A 193 -18.52 9.20 -7.28
N ARG A 194 -18.19 7.96 -7.61
CA ARG A 194 -18.28 7.43 -8.97
C ARG A 194 -19.00 6.08 -8.94
N ILE A 195 -19.90 5.86 -9.90
CA ILE A 195 -20.54 4.56 -10.11
C ILE A 195 -19.91 3.92 -11.35
N ILE A 196 -19.45 2.69 -11.20
CA ILE A 196 -18.89 1.88 -12.30
C ILE A 196 -19.73 0.62 -12.49
N SER A 197 -19.78 0.11 -13.74
CA SER A 197 -20.40 -1.16 -14.06
C SER A 197 -19.33 -2.18 -14.41
N VAL A 198 -19.33 -3.34 -13.74
CA VAL A 198 -18.31 -4.39 -13.91
C VAL A 198 -18.97 -5.77 -13.99
N GLY A 199 -18.31 -6.69 -14.69
CA GLY A 199 -18.80 -8.08 -14.83
C GLY A 199 -18.38 -8.98 -13.67
N ALA A 200 -17.27 -8.65 -13.01
CA ALA A 200 -16.74 -9.41 -11.88
C ALA A 200 -16.00 -8.50 -10.92
N ILE A 201 -15.83 -8.98 -9.69
CA ILE A 201 -15.08 -8.33 -8.62
C ILE A 201 -14.07 -9.33 -8.08
N VAL A 202 -12.80 -8.92 -7.98
CA VAL A 202 -11.72 -9.67 -7.35
C VAL A 202 -11.40 -8.99 -6.02
N ALA A 203 -11.57 -9.71 -4.91
CA ALA A 203 -11.20 -9.23 -3.59
C ALA A 203 -9.74 -9.65 -3.29
N ALA A 204 -8.84 -8.68 -3.21
CA ALA A 204 -7.43 -8.85 -2.91
C ALA A 204 -7.01 -7.93 -1.74
N THR A 205 -7.84 -7.89 -0.70
CA THR A 205 -7.76 -6.92 0.41
C THR A 205 -6.58 -7.15 1.36
N GLY A 206 -5.80 -8.20 1.15
CA GLY A 206 -4.64 -8.51 1.97
C GLY A 206 -5.01 -9.16 3.31
N PHE A 207 -4.14 -8.96 4.29
CA PHE A 207 -4.33 -9.41 5.67
C PHE A 207 -4.05 -8.26 6.63
N GLU A 208 -4.52 -8.40 7.85
CA GLU A 208 -4.16 -7.55 8.98
C GLU A 208 -3.23 -8.32 9.90
N GLU A 209 -2.15 -7.66 10.34
CA GLU A 209 -1.24 -8.23 11.34
C GLU A 209 -2.00 -8.41 12.66
N PHE A 210 -1.69 -9.49 13.37
CA PHE A 210 -2.31 -9.74 14.68
C PHE A 210 -1.98 -8.61 15.65
N ASP A 211 -3.00 -7.97 16.20
CA ASP A 211 -2.81 -6.96 17.25
C ASP A 211 -2.35 -7.62 18.57
N ALA A 212 -1.08 -7.46 18.87
CA ALA A 212 -0.47 -8.02 20.08
C ALA A 212 -0.72 -7.17 21.35
N ARG A 213 -1.35 -5.99 21.26
CA ARG A 213 -1.62 -5.10 22.41
C ARG A 213 -2.45 -5.76 23.50
N PRO A 214 -3.51 -6.53 23.20
CA PRO A 214 -4.27 -7.23 24.23
C PRO A 214 -3.49 -8.35 24.92
N THR A 215 -2.42 -8.86 24.29
CA THR A 215 -1.61 -9.97 24.80
C THR A 215 -0.48 -9.43 25.69
N THR A 216 -0.87 -8.91 26.86
CA THR A 216 0.00 -8.13 27.77
C THR A 216 1.24 -8.88 28.26
N GLN A 217 1.25 -10.21 28.23
CA GLN A 217 2.38 -11.05 28.66
C GLN A 217 3.65 -10.82 27.83
N PHE A 218 3.52 -10.41 26.55
CA PHE A 218 4.67 -10.15 25.68
C PHE A 218 5.17 -8.71 25.77
N GLY A 219 4.37 -7.81 26.32
CA GLY A 219 4.77 -6.43 26.61
C GLY A 219 4.84 -5.50 25.39
N TYR A 220 4.24 -5.88 24.26
CA TYR A 220 4.13 -5.02 23.08
C TYR A 220 3.44 -3.69 23.43
N ARG A 221 3.97 -2.57 22.91
CA ARG A 221 3.56 -1.18 23.27
C ARG A 221 3.74 -0.80 24.76
N ARG A 222 4.14 -1.76 25.61
CA ARG A 222 4.50 -1.51 27.01
C ARG A 222 6.01 -1.28 27.17
N PHE A 223 6.79 -2.03 26.42
CA PHE A 223 8.25 -1.90 26.39
C PHE A 223 8.67 -1.48 24.99
N PRO A 224 9.43 -0.36 24.85
CA PRO A 224 9.77 0.20 23.53
C PRO A 224 10.52 -0.75 22.59
N ASN A 225 11.28 -1.72 23.16
CA ASN A 225 12.08 -2.67 22.37
C ASN A 225 11.35 -3.98 22.10
N VAL A 226 10.05 -4.08 22.36
CA VAL A 226 9.19 -5.16 21.93
C VAL A 226 8.44 -4.68 20.69
N VAL A 227 8.83 -5.20 19.54
CA VAL A 227 8.40 -4.76 18.22
C VAL A 227 7.78 -5.92 17.44
N THR A 228 6.97 -5.63 16.44
CA THR A 228 6.43 -6.64 15.52
C THR A 228 7.44 -7.01 14.45
N SER A 229 7.16 -8.04 13.64
CA SER A 229 7.99 -8.39 12.50
C SER A 229 8.00 -7.28 11.45
N THR A 230 6.85 -6.66 11.18
CA THR A 230 6.76 -5.54 10.24
C THR A 230 7.55 -4.32 10.72
N GLU A 231 7.51 -4.02 12.03
CA GLU A 231 8.37 -2.97 12.61
C GLU A 231 9.87 -3.29 12.44
N VAL A 232 10.29 -4.57 12.58
CA VAL A 232 11.69 -4.97 12.32
C VAL A 232 12.06 -4.79 10.86
N GLU A 233 11.21 -5.17 9.92
CA GLU A 233 11.41 -4.93 8.49
C GLU A 233 11.65 -3.45 8.20
N ARG A 234 10.86 -2.56 8.82
CA ARG A 234 11.04 -1.12 8.65
C ARG A 234 12.36 -0.62 9.27
N LEU A 235 12.82 -1.19 10.37
CA LEU A 235 14.12 -0.85 10.97
C LEU A 235 15.30 -1.34 10.09
N LEU A 236 15.15 -2.48 9.41
CA LEU A 236 16.20 -3.04 8.55
C LEU A 236 16.23 -2.39 7.15
N SER A 237 15.13 -1.77 6.73
CA SER A 237 15.06 -1.17 5.42
C SER A 237 15.99 0.04 5.26
N PRO A 238 16.80 0.12 4.18
CA PRO A 238 17.62 1.28 3.86
C PRO A 238 16.83 2.60 3.75
N ASN A 239 15.53 2.50 3.44
CA ASN A 239 14.61 3.63 3.37
C ASN A 239 13.80 3.82 4.66
N GLY A 240 14.04 2.99 5.66
CA GLY A 240 13.35 3.04 6.95
C GLY A 240 13.94 4.06 7.92
N PRO A 241 13.35 4.19 9.12
CA PRO A 241 13.69 5.25 10.06
C PRO A 241 15.11 5.16 10.63
N THR A 242 15.76 4.00 10.51
CA THR A 242 17.13 3.73 11.00
C THR A 242 18.15 3.54 9.87
N LEU A 243 17.74 3.78 8.61
CA LEU A 243 18.58 3.70 7.42
C LEU A 243 19.26 2.32 7.26
N GLY A 244 18.55 1.25 7.56
CA GLY A 244 19.04 -0.13 7.42
C GLY A 244 19.83 -0.66 8.61
N GLU A 245 19.98 0.11 9.68
CA GLU A 245 20.64 -0.37 10.89
C GLU A 245 19.62 -0.81 11.94
N LEU A 246 19.67 -2.06 12.39
CA LEU A 246 18.81 -2.52 13.49
C LEU A 246 19.17 -1.77 14.78
N LYS A 247 18.34 -0.82 15.15
CA LYS A 247 18.48 0.00 16.37
C LYS A 247 17.31 -0.22 17.31
N ARG A 248 17.58 -0.18 18.61
CA ARG A 248 16.54 -0.24 19.64
C ARG A 248 15.71 1.04 19.64
N PRO A 249 14.38 0.97 19.53
CA PRO A 249 13.53 2.17 19.59
C PRO A 249 13.70 2.99 20.88
N SER A 250 14.12 2.37 22.00
CA SER A 250 14.27 3.06 23.29
C SER A 250 15.41 4.07 23.35
N ASP A 251 16.53 3.83 22.64
CA ASP A 251 17.76 4.61 22.82
C ASP A 251 18.61 4.72 21.54
N GLY A 252 18.17 4.18 20.42
CA GLY A 252 18.88 4.23 19.16
C GLY A 252 20.16 3.39 19.09
N GLN A 253 20.45 2.55 20.11
CA GLN A 253 21.64 1.70 20.13
C GLN A 253 21.41 0.38 19.45
N VAL A 254 22.45 -0.19 18.85
CA VAL A 254 22.44 -1.54 18.28
C VAL A 254 22.18 -2.56 19.39
N PRO A 255 21.21 -3.48 19.26
CA PRO A 255 20.96 -4.51 20.25
C PRO A 255 22.12 -5.50 20.31
N ARG A 256 22.48 -5.98 21.51
CA ARG A 256 23.49 -7.04 21.70
C ARG A 256 22.92 -8.43 21.42
N SER A 257 21.61 -8.58 21.55
CA SER A 257 20.89 -9.83 21.32
C SER A 257 19.46 -9.52 20.92
N VAL A 258 18.88 -10.37 20.08
CA VAL A 258 17.49 -10.31 19.62
C VAL A 258 16.82 -11.61 19.98
N ALA A 259 15.58 -11.57 20.45
CA ALA A 259 14.77 -12.73 20.72
C ALA A 259 13.51 -12.69 19.84
N PHE A 260 13.27 -13.75 19.09
CA PHE A 260 12.08 -13.93 18.29
C PHE A 260 11.01 -14.68 19.08
N LEU A 261 9.88 -14.02 19.33
CA LEU A 261 8.70 -14.63 19.95
C LEU A 261 7.75 -15.08 18.84
N GLN A 262 7.72 -16.38 18.59
CA GLN A 262 6.89 -16.97 17.56
C GLN A 262 5.49 -17.34 18.05
N CYS A 263 4.55 -17.54 17.12
CA CYS A 263 3.19 -17.98 17.40
C CYS A 263 2.35 -17.00 18.25
N VAL A 264 2.69 -15.70 18.26
CA VAL A 264 1.85 -14.70 18.91
C VAL A 264 0.51 -14.62 18.16
N GLY A 265 -0.62 -14.85 18.86
CA GLY A 265 -1.95 -14.91 18.25
C GLY A 265 -2.32 -16.22 17.56
N SER A 266 -1.41 -17.23 17.57
CA SER A 266 -1.69 -18.56 17.03
C SER A 266 -1.18 -19.67 17.95
N ARG A 267 -1.56 -20.94 17.70
CA ARG A 267 -1.25 -22.09 18.55
C ARG A 267 -1.73 -21.91 20.00
N THR A 268 -2.87 -21.28 20.16
CA THR A 268 -3.56 -21.08 21.43
C THR A 268 -4.81 -21.95 21.49
N SER A 269 -5.49 -21.99 22.65
CA SER A 269 -6.78 -22.68 22.80
C SER A 269 -7.90 -22.08 21.94
N GLU A 270 -7.78 -20.80 21.57
CA GLU A 270 -8.77 -20.09 20.75
C GLU A 270 -8.44 -20.15 19.26
N ASN A 271 -7.15 -20.26 18.94
CA ASN A 271 -6.63 -20.33 17.57
C ASN A 271 -5.48 -21.32 17.51
N ASP A 272 -5.78 -22.59 17.23
CA ASP A 272 -4.83 -23.73 17.27
C ASP A 272 -4.03 -23.90 15.97
N TYR A 273 -4.29 -23.07 14.97
CA TYR A 273 -3.68 -23.16 13.66
C TYR A 273 -2.22 -22.65 13.64
N CYS A 274 -1.41 -23.19 12.71
CA CYS A 274 -0.05 -22.78 12.44
C CYS A 274 0.17 -22.66 10.93
N SER A 275 0.72 -21.51 10.48
CA SER A 275 1.04 -21.27 9.06
C SER A 275 2.23 -22.10 8.57
N SER A 276 3.07 -22.63 9.50
CA SER A 276 4.33 -23.34 9.23
C SER A 276 5.38 -22.52 8.44
N ALA A 277 5.18 -21.23 8.28
CA ALA A 277 6.05 -20.35 7.48
C ALA A 277 6.81 -19.33 8.33
N CYS A 278 6.16 -18.74 9.37
CA CYS A 278 6.74 -17.63 10.12
C CYS A 278 8.06 -17.96 10.85
N CYS A 279 8.30 -19.22 11.22
CA CYS A 279 9.57 -19.64 11.80
C CYS A 279 10.72 -19.61 10.78
N LEU A 280 10.43 -19.89 9.51
CA LEU A 280 11.42 -19.81 8.43
C LEU A 280 11.71 -18.35 8.06
N TYR A 281 10.68 -17.51 8.10
CA TYR A 281 10.81 -16.10 7.81
C TYR A 281 11.65 -15.35 8.86
N ALA A 282 11.64 -15.78 10.12
CA ALA A 282 12.38 -15.13 11.21
C ALA A 282 13.86 -15.59 11.31
N LEU A 283 14.30 -16.56 10.50
CA LEU A 283 15.70 -17.04 10.48
C LEU A 283 16.55 -16.31 9.47
#